data_389dd815e5b3cddca9a37da6eab7e3b1
#
_entry.id   389dd815e5b3cddca9a37da6eab7e3b1
#
_cell.length_a   1.000
_cell.length_b   1.000
_cell.length_c   1.000
_cell.angle_alpha   90.00
_cell.angle_beta   90.00
_cell.angle_gamma   90.00
#
_symmetry.space_group_name_H-M   'P 1'
#
loop_
_entity.id
_entity.type
_entity.pdbx_description
1 polymer ?
#
loop_
_entity_poly.entity_id
_entity_poly.type
_entity_poly.pdbx_seq_one_letter_code
_entity_poly.pdbx_strand_id
1 'polypeptide(L)'
;MAEKMRKAAPHVEKQVEAGKAYYTVFWSPLRKAEKYDIVRHVPAMAGIFELYYMDENERIRRMCISRAWYGGLRSKLRHDTDPELVMEASFRKVLNKYTCYYRYSLTNSMDDRLDVLHFFSKMYVPGQPVPQDSGRYQEIFLEEISPDKVVTI
;
A
#
# COMPACT_ATOMS: atom_id res chain seq x y z
N MET A 1 7.79 -19.11 14.37
CA MET A 1 7.69 -17.65 14.07
C MET A 1 7.57 -17.39 12.57
N ALA A 2 8.53 -17.75 11.75
CA ALA A 2 8.46 -17.53 10.30
C ALA A 2 7.28 -18.24 9.63
N GLU A 3 6.90 -19.41 10.10
CA GLU A 3 5.79 -20.17 9.57
C GLU A 3 4.43 -19.57 9.94
N LYS A 4 4.32 -18.97 11.14
CA LYS A 4 3.15 -18.24 11.59
C LYS A 4 2.94 -16.94 10.77
N MET A 5 4.04 -16.28 10.39
CA MET A 5 4.01 -15.08 9.57
C MET A 5 3.61 -15.37 8.12
N ARG A 6 3.96 -16.54 7.59
CA ARG A 6 3.59 -16.96 6.23
C ARG A 6 2.12 -17.33 6.08
N LYS A 7 1.46 -17.73 7.16
CA LYS A 7 0.06 -18.14 7.17
C LYS A 7 -0.91 -17.02 7.55
N ALA A 8 -0.40 -15.91 8.11
CA ALA A 8 -1.23 -14.79 8.47
C ALA A 8 -1.62 -13.99 7.23
N ALA A 9 -2.88 -13.54 7.17
CA ALA A 9 -3.29 -12.60 6.14
C ALA A 9 -2.46 -11.30 6.28
N PRO A 10 -2.14 -10.63 5.17
CA PRO A 10 -1.46 -9.33 5.23
C PRO A 10 -2.32 -8.34 6.02
N HIS A 11 -1.77 -7.78 7.07
CA HIS A 11 -2.53 -6.89 7.96
C HIS A 11 -1.60 -5.94 8.70
N VAL A 12 -2.19 -4.91 9.30
CA VAL A 12 -1.47 -3.92 10.09
C VAL A 12 -1.71 -4.21 11.57
N GLU A 13 -0.63 -4.31 12.34
CA GLU A 13 -0.67 -4.42 13.79
C GLU A 13 -0.22 -3.11 14.43
N LYS A 14 -0.67 -2.86 15.65
CA LYS A 14 -0.34 -1.65 16.38
C LYS A 14 -0.09 -1.96 17.85
N GLN A 15 0.95 -1.36 18.40
CA GLN A 15 1.20 -1.29 19.83
C GLN A 15 1.29 0.17 20.25
N VAL A 16 0.67 0.51 21.37
CA VAL A 16 0.69 1.88 21.90
C VAL A 16 1.40 1.87 23.24
N GLU A 17 2.38 2.77 23.38
CA GLU A 17 3.14 2.91 24.61
C GLU A 17 3.50 4.37 24.82
N ALA A 18 3.14 4.92 25.99
CA ALA A 18 3.48 6.29 26.40
C ALA A 18 3.09 7.35 25.35
N GLY A 19 1.91 7.23 24.75
CA GLY A 19 1.40 8.17 23.75
C GLY A 19 2.02 8.02 22.36
N LYS A 20 2.80 6.97 22.14
CA LYS A 20 3.43 6.66 20.85
C LYS A 20 2.83 5.40 20.27
N ALA A 21 2.59 5.41 18.95
CA ALA A 21 2.09 4.25 18.23
C ALA A 21 3.21 3.59 17.43
N TYR A 22 3.30 2.27 17.56
CA TYR A 22 4.26 1.46 16.82
C TYR A 22 3.47 0.53 15.91
N TYR A 23 3.46 0.85 14.62
CA TYR A 23 2.77 0.07 13.61
C TYR A 23 3.70 -0.96 12.98
N THR A 24 3.18 -2.15 12.73
CA THR A 24 3.85 -3.15 11.90
C THR A 24 2.93 -3.46 10.73
N VAL A 25 3.42 -3.22 9.52
CA VAL A 25 2.69 -3.48 8.29
C VAL A 25 3.20 -4.79 7.70
N PHE A 26 2.35 -5.82 7.73
CA PHE A 26 2.62 -7.10 7.06
C PHE A 26 2.06 -7.02 5.65
N TRP A 27 2.95 -6.91 4.67
CA TRP A 27 2.58 -6.79 3.26
C TRP A 27 2.25 -8.14 2.64
N SER A 28 1.31 -8.14 1.69
CA SER A 28 1.10 -9.26 0.77
C SER A 28 2.33 -9.44 -0.12
N PRO A 29 2.48 -10.63 -0.77
CA PRO A 29 3.47 -10.76 -1.83
C PRO A 29 3.24 -9.72 -2.92
N LEU A 30 4.34 -9.28 -3.55
CA LEU A 30 4.27 -8.39 -4.71
C LEU A 30 3.73 -9.19 -5.90
N ARG A 31 2.67 -8.69 -6.53
CA ARG A 31 2.00 -9.37 -7.63
C ARG A 31 1.82 -8.43 -8.81
N LYS A 32 1.76 -9.00 -10.00
CA LYS A 32 1.49 -8.24 -11.22
C LYS A 32 0.09 -7.64 -11.15
N ALA A 33 -0.03 -6.35 -11.45
CA ALA A 33 -1.29 -5.62 -11.43
C ALA A 33 -2.09 -5.96 -12.70
N GLU A 34 -2.75 -7.10 -12.65
CA GLU A 34 -3.56 -7.62 -13.73
C GLU A 34 -4.97 -7.86 -13.20
N LYS A 35 -5.97 -7.53 -14.00
CA LYS A 35 -7.38 -7.53 -13.62
C LYS A 35 -7.82 -8.83 -12.93
N TYR A 36 -7.51 -9.97 -13.53
CA TYR A 36 -7.95 -11.26 -12.99
C TYR A 36 -7.18 -11.67 -11.74
N ASP A 37 -5.90 -11.30 -11.66
CA ASP A 37 -5.10 -11.53 -10.46
C ASP A 37 -5.65 -10.76 -9.26
N ILE A 38 -5.98 -9.49 -9.48
CA ILE A 38 -6.56 -8.63 -8.43
C ILE A 38 -7.89 -9.20 -7.94
N VAL A 39 -8.78 -9.57 -8.85
CA VAL A 39 -10.09 -10.13 -8.49
C VAL A 39 -9.95 -11.45 -7.72
N ARG A 40 -8.96 -12.26 -8.08
CA ARG A 40 -8.73 -13.57 -7.45
C ARG A 40 -8.09 -13.47 -6.07
N HIS A 41 -7.14 -12.56 -5.89
CA HIS A 41 -6.27 -12.55 -4.71
C HIS A 41 -6.53 -11.44 -3.72
N VAL A 42 -7.11 -10.32 -4.15
CA VAL A 42 -7.32 -9.16 -3.29
C VAL A 42 -8.71 -9.21 -2.66
N PRO A 43 -8.80 -9.18 -1.31
CA PRO A 43 -10.11 -9.18 -0.67
C PRO A 43 -10.83 -7.85 -0.83
N ALA A 44 -12.16 -7.89 -0.79
CA ALA A 44 -13.00 -6.70 -0.81
C ALA A 44 -13.13 -6.11 0.60
N MET A 45 -11.99 -5.79 1.19
CA MET A 45 -11.87 -5.29 2.56
C MET A 45 -11.04 -4.02 2.58
N ALA A 46 -11.20 -3.24 3.65
CA ALA A 46 -10.46 -2.00 3.82
C ALA A 46 -8.96 -2.27 4.08
N GLY A 47 -8.13 -1.36 3.62
CA GLY A 47 -6.69 -1.48 3.84
C GLY A 47 -5.89 -0.40 3.14
N ILE A 48 -4.61 -0.66 3.03
CA ILE A 48 -3.65 0.17 2.31
C ILE A 48 -3.00 -0.66 1.19
N PHE A 49 -2.53 0.01 0.17
CA PHE A 49 -1.85 -0.66 -0.94
C PHE A 49 -0.77 0.23 -1.53
N GLU A 50 0.19 -0.40 -2.17
CA GLU A 50 1.22 0.27 -2.95
C GLU A 50 1.16 -0.21 -4.39
N LEU A 51 1.40 0.71 -5.31
CA LEU A 51 1.58 0.41 -6.73
C LEU A 51 3.01 0.71 -7.13
N TYR A 52 3.53 -0.14 -7.99
CA TYR A 52 4.88 -0.05 -8.55
C TYR A 52 4.83 -0.28 -10.05
N TYR A 53 5.86 0.17 -10.75
CA TYR A 53 6.09 -0.21 -12.14
C TYR A 53 7.56 -0.62 -12.33
N MET A 54 7.78 -1.46 -13.31
CA MET A 54 9.14 -1.86 -13.69
C MET A 54 9.59 -0.99 -14.85
N ASP A 55 10.68 -0.23 -14.66
CA ASP A 55 11.20 0.66 -15.69
C ASP A 55 12.03 -0.10 -16.74
N GLU A 56 12.57 0.66 -17.71
CA GLU A 56 13.37 0.11 -18.80
C GLU A 56 14.64 -0.60 -18.34
N ASN A 57 15.15 -0.26 -17.15
CA ASN A 57 16.34 -0.85 -16.54
C ASN A 57 16.02 -2.00 -15.60
N GLU A 58 14.78 -2.53 -15.66
CA GLU A 58 14.29 -3.61 -14.79
C GLU A 58 14.31 -3.25 -13.31
N ARG A 59 14.11 -1.96 -12.98
CA ARG A 59 14.02 -1.47 -11.61
C ARG A 59 12.58 -1.22 -11.22
N ILE A 60 12.24 -1.65 -10.01
CA ILE A 60 10.92 -1.42 -9.44
C ILE A 60 10.85 0.00 -8.89
N ARG A 61 9.88 0.78 -9.37
CA ARG A 61 9.65 2.15 -8.94
C ARG A 61 8.27 2.29 -8.33
N ARG A 62 8.19 2.97 -7.20
CA ARG A 62 6.90 3.25 -6.54
C ARG A 62 6.12 4.28 -7.33
N MET A 63 4.86 3.95 -7.62
CA MET A 63 3.91 4.88 -8.23
C MET A 63 3.14 5.65 -7.15
N CYS A 64 2.59 4.93 -6.18
CA CYS A 64 1.84 5.53 -5.10
C CYS A 64 1.68 4.58 -3.93
N ILE A 65 1.30 5.15 -2.81
CA ILE A 65 0.73 4.44 -1.67
C ILE A 65 -0.63 5.06 -1.40
N SER A 66 -1.66 4.25 -1.15
CA SER A 66 -3.02 4.74 -0.99
C SER A 66 -3.82 3.83 -0.07
N ARG A 67 -5.04 4.25 0.20
CA ARG A 67 -5.97 3.54 1.07
C ARG A 67 -7.26 3.22 0.33
N ALA A 68 -7.96 2.20 0.83
CA ALA A 68 -9.27 1.82 0.33
C ALA A 68 -10.19 1.47 1.51
N TRP A 69 -11.45 1.88 1.43
CA TRP A 69 -12.45 1.52 2.42
C TRP A 69 -13.82 1.22 1.81
N TYR A 70 -14.43 2.13 1.06
CA TYR A 70 -15.67 1.86 0.35
C TYR A 70 -15.41 0.97 -0.87
N GLY A 71 -16.09 -0.19 -0.94
CA GLY A 71 -15.85 -1.18 -1.96
C GLY A 71 -14.57 -2.00 -1.75
N GLY A 72 -13.71 -1.59 -0.82
CA GLY A 72 -12.51 -2.30 -0.42
C GLY A 72 -11.34 -2.20 -1.39
N LEU A 73 -10.26 -2.88 -1.03
CA LEU A 73 -9.01 -2.93 -1.78
C LEU A 73 -9.21 -3.44 -3.21
N ARG A 74 -10.02 -4.47 -3.39
CA ARG A 74 -10.25 -5.06 -4.72
C ARG A 74 -10.77 -4.04 -5.71
N SER A 75 -11.83 -3.31 -5.37
CA SER A 75 -12.41 -2.28 -6.23
C SER A 75 -11.44 -1.14 -6.50
N LYS A 76 -10.76 -0.67 -5.47
CA LYS A 76 -9.82 0.46 -5.58
C LYS A 76 -8.62 0.09 -6.45
N LEU A 77 -8.04 -1.07 -6.25
CA LEU A 77 -6.91 -1.55 -7.06
C LEU A 77 -7.33 -1.75 -8.52
N ARG A 78 -8.51 -2.31 -8.76
CA ARG A 78 -9.01 -2.46 -10.12
C ARG A 78 -9.18 -1.12 -10.83
N HIS A 79 -9.71 -0.13 -10.11
CA HIS A 79 -9.85 1.23 -10.66
C HIS A 79 -8.49 1.86 -10.93
N ASP A 80 -7.60 1.86 -9.94
CA ASP A 80 -6.33 2.58 -10.01
C ASP A 80 -5.30 1.93 -10.94
N THR A 81 -5.53 0.70 -11.36
CA THR A 81 -4.67 0.00 -12.32
C THR A 81 -5.26 -0.10 -13.73
N ASP A 82 -6.44 0.49 -13.94
CA ASP A 82 -7.09 0.50 -15.24
C ASP A 82 -6.86 1.84 -15.94
N PRO A 83 -6.09 1.87 -17.03
CA PRO A 83 -5.82 3.13 -17.74
C PRO A 83 -7.06 3.80 -18.33
N GLU A 84 -8.15 3.06 -18.53
CA GLU A 84 -9.41 3.63 -19.01
C GLU A 84 -10.17 4.37 -17.91
N LEU A 85 -9.91 4.06 -16.63
CA LEU A 85 -10.60 4.66 -15.49
C LEU A 85 -9.80 5.74 -14.79
N VAL A 86 -8.48 5.70 -14.89
CA VAL A 86 -7.59 6.67 -14.22
C VAL A 86 -7.64 8.01 -14.93
N MET A 87 -7.97 9.06 -14.18
CA MET A 87 -8.15 10.41 -14.72
C MET A 87 -6.84 11.14 -14.95
N GLU A 88 -5.83 10.93 -14.12
CA GLU A 88 -4.55 11.61 -14.24
C GLU A 88 -3.73 11.08 -15.43
N ALA A 89 -3.35 11.99 -16.32
CA ALA A 89 -2.69 11.63 -17.59
C ALA A 89 -1.30 11.00 -17.38
N SER A 90 -0.51 11.50 -16.45
CA SER A 90 0.83 10.96 -16.17
C SER A 90 0.77 9.54 -15.61
N PHE A 91 -0.17 9.28 -14.72
CA PHE A 91 -0.41 7.95 -14.15
C PHE A 91 -0.89 6.97 -15.21
N ARG A 92 -1.80 7.41 -16.07
CA ARG A 92 -2.30 6.62 -17.20
C ARG A 92 -1.19 6.21 -18.16
N LYS A 93 -0.25 7.11 -18.44
CA LYS A 93 0.91 6.80 -19.30
C LYS A 93 1.75 5.67 -18.73
N VAL A 94 2.00 5.68 -17.42
CA VAL A 94 2.76 4.62 -16.75
C VAL A 94 2.02 3.29 -16.84
N LEU A 95 0.72 3.28 -16.60
CA LEU A 95 -0.10 2.06 -16.69
C LEU A 95 -0.10 1.47 -18.12
N ASN A 96 -0.10 2.31 -19.14
CA ASN A 96 -0.08 1.85 -20.53
C ASN A 96 1.31 1.39 -21.00
N LYS A 97 2.37 1.97 -20.45
CA LYS A 97 3.74 1.76 -20.94
C LYS A 97 4.45 0.62 -20.22
N TYR A 98 4.25 0.49 -18.93
CA TYR A 98 5.05 -0.40 -18.08
C TYR A 98 4.23 -1.51 -17.48
N THR A 99 4.90 -2.61 -17.12
CA THR A 99 4.31 -3.64 -16.27
C THR A 99 4.23 -3.10 -14.85
N CYS A 100 3.03 -3.13 -14.28
CA CYS A 100 2.77 -2.62 -12.95
C CYS A 100 2.56 -3.77 -11.96
N TYR A 101 2.87 -3.49 -10.70
CA TYR A 101 2.79 -4.44 -9.60
C TYR A 101 2.08 -3.81 -8.42
N TYR A 102 1.51 -4.63 -7.55
CA TYR A 102 0.85 -4.16 -6.35
C TYR A 102 1.17 -5.07 -5.16
N ARG A 103 1.01 -4.50 -3.97
CA ARG A 103 0.92 -5.23 -2.72
C ARG A 103 -0.03 -4.50 -1.80
N TYR A 104 -0.59 -5.20 -0.82
CA TYR A 104 -1.58 -4.64 0.07
C TYR A 104 -1.43 -5.15 1.50
N SER A 105 -2.09 -4.46 2.44
CA SER A 105 -2.21 -4.87 3.83
C SER A 105 -3.57 -4.46 4.35
N LEU A 106 -4.22 -5.34 5.10
CA LEU A 106 -5.57 -5.10 5.63
C LEU A 106 -5.53 -4.23 6.87
N THR A 107 -6.44 -3.28 6.96
CA THR A 107 -6.54 -2.36 8.09
C THR A 107 -8.00 -1.99 8.30
N ASN A 108 -8.62 -2.47 9.37
CA ASN A 108 -10.04 -2.21 9.65
C ASN A 108 -10.31 -0.80 10.18
N SER A 109 -9.34 -0.19 10.84
CA SER A 109 -9.51 1.14 11.45
C SER A 109 -9.17 2.24 10.45
N MET A 110 -10.10 3.19 10.27
CA MET A 110 -9.85 4.37 9.44
C MET A 110 -8.70 5.20 9.99
N ASP A 111 -8.66 5.39 11.30
CA ASP A 111 -7.63 6.17 11.96
C ASP A 111 -6.25 5.54 11.81
N ASP A 112 -6.16 4.22 11.89
CA ASP A 112 -4.90 3.51 11.67
C ASP A 112 -4.43 3.68 10.22
N ARG A 113 -5.35 3.64 9.25
CA ARG A 113 -5.01 3.90 7.84
C ARG A 113 -4.45 5.30 7.65
N LEU A 114 -5.06 6.29 8.30
CA LEU A 114 -4.57 7.68 8.24
C LEU A 114 -3.15 7.78 8.79
N ASP A 115 -2.89 7.18 9.93
CA ASP A 115 -1.56 7.20 10.57
C ASP A 115 -0.50 6.54 9.70
N VAL A 116 -0.80 5.36 9.18
CA VAL A 116 0.12 4.61 8.32
C VAL A 116 0.39 5.36 7.02
N LEU A 117 -0.66 5.89 6.40
CA LEU A 117 -0.52 6.66 5.16
C LEU A 117 0.27 7.95 5.38
N HIS A 118 0.05 8.64 6.49
CA HIS A 118 0.81 9.82 6.89
C HIS A 118 2.30 9.51 6.99
N PHE A 119 2.64 8.44 7.69
CA PHE A 119 4.04 8.01 7.85
C PHE A 119 4.70 7.73 6.50
N PHE A 120 4.07 6.93 5.66
CA PHE A 120 4.63 6.57 4.35
C PHE A 120 4.79 7.79 3.44
N SER A 121 3.79 8.66 3.40
CA SER A 121 3.83 9.85 2.55
C SER A 121 4.96 10.79 2.97
N LYS A 122 5.16 10.95 4.27
CA LYS A 122 6.23 11.78 4.82
C LYS A 122 7.62 11.23 4.52
N MET A 123 7.77 9.90 4.58
CA MET A 123 9.07 9.25 4.40
C MET A 123 9.45 9.01 2.94
N TYR A 124 8.47 8.70 2.08
CA TYR A 124 8.75 8.19 0.73
C TYR A 124 8.29 9.10 -0.40
N VAL A 125 7.54 10.15 -0.11
CA VAL A 125 7.04 11.09 -1.12
C VAL A 125 7.37 12.53 -0.71
N PRO A 126 8.66 12.87 -0.60
CA PRO A 126 9.06 14.21 -0.18
C PRO A 126 8.60 15.26 -1.21
N GLY A 127 8.20 16.42 -0.70
CA GLY A 127 7.74 17.53 -1.55
C GLY A 127 6.28 17.45 -1.97
N GLN A 128 5.58 16.37 -1.68
CA GLN A 128 4.14 16.26 -1.90
C GLN A 128 3.39 16.60 -0.61
N PRO A 129 2.12 17.07 -0.71
CA PRO A 129 1.30 17.26 0.48
C PRO A 129 1.17 15.97 1.27
N VAL A 130 1.46 16.02 2.57
CA VAL A 130 1.36 14.85 3.45
C VAL A 130 -0.06 14.80 4.03
N PRO A 131 -0.78 13.67 3.86
CA PRO A 131 -2.08 13.51 4.50
C PRO A 131 -1.95 13.66 6.02
N GLN A 132 -2.95 14.28 6.63
CA GLN A 132 -2.98 14.46 8.08
C GLN A 132 -3.14 13.11 8.77
N ASP A 133 -2.41 12.90 9.88
CA ASP A 133 -2.58 11.72 10.71
C ASP A 133 -3.88 11.80 11.54
N SER A 134 -4.15 10.78 12.36
CA SER A 134 -5.37 10.74 13.16
C SER A 134 -5.38 11.73 14.33
N GLY A 135 -4.23 12.26 14.70
CA GLY A 135 -4.07 13.16 15.83
C GLY A 135 -4.07 12.47 17.20
N ARG A 136 -4.16 11.15 17.25
CA ARG A 136 -4.26 10.38 18.51
C ARG A 136 -2.93 10.21 19.24
N TYR A 137 -1.82 10.25 18.51
CA TYR A 137 -0.50 9.92 19.06
C TYR A 137 0.49 11.06 18.88
N GLN A 138 1.42 11.18 19.83
CA GLN A 138 2.49 12.17 19.77
C GLN A 138 3.50 11.82 18.65
N GLU A 139 3.81 10.54 18.53
CA GLU A 139 4.72 10.03 17.50
C GLU A 139 4.19 8.73 16.94
N ILE A 140 4.48 8.52 15.66
CA ILE A 140 4.11 7.30 14.94
C ILE A 140 5.40 6.69 14.39
N PHE A 141 5.62 5.43 14.72
CA PHE A 141 6.71 4.63 14.18
C PHE A 141 6.13 3.49 13.36
N LEU A 142 6.85 3.07 12.35
CA LEU A 142 6.34 2.04 11.44
C LEU A 142 7.48 1.12 11.00
N GLU A 143 7.21 -0.18 11.08
CA GLU A 143 8.06 -1.24 10.57
C GLU A 143 7.30 -1.97 9.47
N GLU A 144 8.02 -2.35 8.41
CA GLU A 144 7.45 -3.12 7.31
C GLU A 144 8.01 -4.53 7.31
N ILE A 145 7.14 -5.51 7.12
CA ILE A 145 7.52 -6.91 6.95
C ILE A 145 6.92 -7.38 5.63
N SER A 146 7.79 -7.80 4.72
CA SER A 146 7.41 -8.24 3.39
C SER A 146 7.99 -9.62 3.10
N PRO A 147 7.22 -10.52 2.43
CA PRO A 147 7.77 -11.78 1.94
C PRO A 147 8.76 -11.60 0.79
N ASP A 148 8.74 -10.44 0.14
CA ASP A 148 9.61 -10.10 -0.98
C ASP A 148 10.60 -9.01 -0.60
N LYS A 149 11.79 -9.02 -1.23
CA LYS A 149 12.68 -7.88 -1.17
C LYS A 149 12.27 -6.89 -2.25
N VAL A 150 11.70 -5.77 -1.83
CA VAL A 150 11.34 -4.68 -2.74
C VAL A 150 12.36 -3.56 -2.55
N VAL A 151 13.16 -3.31 -3.59
CA VAL A 151 14.10 -2.21 -3.63
C VAL A 151 13.53 -1.15 -4.54
N THR A 152 13.15 -0.01 -3.96
CA THR A 152 12.63 1.14 -4.70
C THR A 152 13.69 2.21 -4.82
N ILE A 153 13.71 2.84 -5.95
CA ILE A 153 14.66 3.93 -6.25
C ILE A 153 13.90 5.23 -6.44
#